data_7c6462430048433e58df8d35b173afba
#
_entry.id   7c6462430048433e58df8d35b173afba
#
_cell.length_a   1.000
_cell.length_b   1.000
_cell.length_c   1.000
_cell.angle_alpha   90.00
_cell.angle_beta   90.00
_cell.angle_gamma   90.00
#
_symmetry.space_group_name_H-M   'P 1'
#
loop_
_entity.id
_entity.type
_entity.pdbx_description
1 polymer ?
#
loop_
_entity_poly.entity_id
_entity_poly.type
_entity_poly.pdbx_seq_one_letter_code
_entity_poly.pdbx_strand_id
1 'polypeptide(L)'
;MNRFISILTICLLTSVGTFAQLNSYPLVVDVMEKSMLTIQGKSNVVDFKFDQPGEKFIKKKMYITASRRDGNLYLSEKNLEIPVKNFMSSNKMALRDFHKLVKSDEYPVMHIELDHVRLSDEPLGDIGDALIDVTITGVTRRYTFPVKAEKNGSNFTFDIKKSINIRDFNLTPPVHMMGMLKVDEWITINLFMECDILPVDQAELIR
;
A
#
# COMPACT_ATOMS: atom_id res chain seq x y z
N MET A 1 24.19 28.99 63.09
CA MET A 1 24.21 29.88 61.92
C MET A 1 24.90 29.10 60.81
N ASN A 2 24.20 28.12 60.20
CA ASN A 2 24.65 27.32 59.04
C ASN A 2 23.58 26.31 58.68
N ARG A 3 22.44 26.75 58.22
CA ARG A 3 21.35 25.81 57.76
C ARG A 3 20.60 26.29 56.51
N PHE A 4 21.18 27.25 55.76
CA PHE A 4 20.48 27.82 54.58
C PHE A 4 21.15 27.55 53.24
N ILE A 5 22.22 26.76 53.18
CA ILE A 5 22.93 26.50 51.91
C ILE A 5 22.59 25.11 51.27
N SER A 6 21.76 24.30 51.95
CA SER A 6 21.55 22.91 51.50
C SER A 6 20.28 22.67 50.63
N ILE A 7 19.50 23.70 50.29
CA ILE A 7 18.23 23.52 49.54
C ILE A 7 18.33 23.97 48.07
N LEU A 8 19.43 24.58 47.66
CA LEU A 8 19.57 25.10 46.28
C LEU A 8 20.23 24.11 45.30
N THR A 9 20.63 22.91 45.74
CA THR A 9 21.37 21.93 44.89
C THR A 9 20.52 20.80 44.41
N ILE A 10 19.22 20.71 44.71
CA ILE A 10 18.35 19.56 44.34
C ILE A 10 17.43 19.86 43.15
N CYS A 11 17.37 21.08 42.64
CA CYS A 11 16.47 21.40 41.51
C CYS A 11 17.08 21.34 40.10
N LEU A 12 18.28 20.77 39.92
CA LEU A 12 18.98 20.80 38.62
C LEU A 12 19.18 19.44 37.96
N LEU A 13 18.48 18.39 38.37
CA LEU A 13 18.70 17.02 37.82
C LEU A 13 17.41 16.26 37.48
N THR A 14 16.40 16.91 36.90
CA THR A 14 15.27 16.14 36.32
C THR A 14 14.79 16.72 35.00
N SER A 15 15.70 17.14 34.11
CA SER A 15 15.38 17.16 32.70
C SER A 15 15.80 15.79 32.09
N VAL A 16 15.15 14.74 32.51
CA VAL A 16 15.14 13.51 31.73
C VAL A 16 14.32 13.82 30.49
N GLY A 17 15.01 14.28 29.45
CA GLY A 17 14.44 14.35 28.12
C GLY A 17 13.94 12.95 27.77
N THR A 18 12.65 12.75 27.75
CA THR A 18 12.02 11.61 27.10
C THR A 18 12.39 11.71 25.62
N PHE A 19 13.54 11.17 25.25
CA PHE A 19 13.81 10.83 23.86
C PHE A 19 12.74 9.81 23.48
N ALA A 20 11.76 10.23 22.71
CA ALA A 20 10.87 9.31 22.02
C ALA A 20 11.77 8.38 21.22
N GLN A 21 11.93 7.15 21.71
CA GLN A 21 12.75 6.13 21.07
C GLN A 21 12.04 5.82 19.75
N LEU A 22 12.52 6.38 18.65
CA LEU A 22 12.07 5.97 17.31
C LEU A 22 12.50 4.52 17.16
N ASN A 23 11.55 3.61 17.39
CA ASN A 23 11.77 2.19 17.11
C ASN A 23 11.82 2.03 15.59
N SER A 24 13.03 1.93 15.07
CA SER A 24 13.33 1.78 13.64
C SER A 24 13.93 0.39 13.42
N TYR A 25 13.34 -0.36 12.49
CA TYR A 25 13.69 -1.75 12.21
C TYR A 25 14.11 -1.88 10.76
N PRO A 26 15.41 -2.11 10.48
CA PRO A 26 15.87 -2.43 9.14
C PRO A 26 15.45 -3.87 8.78
N LEU A 27 14.76 -4.01 7.66
CA LEU A 27 14.16 -5.26 7.20
C LEU A 27 14.57 -5.56 5.76
N VAL A 28 14.68 -6.84 5.44
CA VAL A 28 14.72 -7.35 4.08
C VAL A 28 13.37 -7.97 3.77
N VAL A 29 12.77 -7.52 2.67
CA VAL A 29 11.51 -8.03 2.15
C VAL A 29 11.78 -8.72 0.82
N ASP A 30 11.47 -10.01 0.73
CA ASP A 30 11.55 -10.79 -0.51
C ASP A 30 10.13 -11.12 -0.98
N VAL A 31 9.72 -10.51 -2.10
CA VAL A 31 8.36 -10.61 -2.63
C VAL A 31 8.21 -11.87 -3.46
N MET A 32 7.22 -12.69 -3.13
CA MET A 32 6.95 -13.97 -3.79
C MET A 32 6.16 -13.80 -5.09
N GLU A 33 6.33 -14.76 -6.00
CA GLU A 33 5.71 -14.77 -7.34
C GLU A 33 4.18 -14.76 -7.34
N LYS A 34 3.54 -15.21 -6.25
CA LYS A 34 2.08 -15.20 -6.11
C LYS A 34 1.49 -13.82 -5.88
N SER A 35 2.32 -12.82 -5.61
CA SER A 35 1.85 -11.45 -5.42
C SER A 35 1.16 -10.92 -6.68
N MET A 36 -0.01 -10.30 -6.50
CA MET A 36 -0.90 -9.94 -7.61
C MET A 36 -1.67 -8.66 -7.30
N LEU A 37 -1.67 -7.73 -8.24
CA LEU A 37 -2.61 -6.62 -8.24
C LEU A 37 -3.76 -6.96 -9.19
N THR A 38 -4.99 -6.87 -8.69
CA THR A 38 -6.20 -7.13 -9.46
C THR A 38 -7.12 -5.91 -9.42
N ILE A 39 -7.61 -5.48 -10.57
CA ILE A 39 -8.68 -4.51 -10.71
C ILE A 39 -9.91 -5.25 -11.24
N GLN A 40 -11.01 -5.22 -10.50
CA GLN A 40 -12.27 -5.83 -10.89
C GLN A 40 -13.32 -4.75 -11.13
N GLY A 41 -14.08 -4.89 -12.20
CA GLY A 41 -15.20 -4.02 -12.51
C GLY A 41 -16.35 -4.83 -13.09
N LYS A 42 -17.50 -4.16 -13.20
CA LYS A 42 -18.74 -4.77 -13.68
C LYS A 42 -19.35 -3.95 -14.81
N SER A 43 -20.11 -4.62 -15.65
CA SER A 43 -21.05 -3.99 -16.54
C SER A 43 -22.43 -4.62 -16.35
N ASN A 44 -23.42 -4.05 -16.99
CA ASN A 44 -24.77 -4.67 -16.99
C ASN A 44 -24.87 -6.02 -17.73
N VAL A 45 -23.79 -6.49 -18.35
CA VAL A 45 -23.74 -7.74 -19.13
C VAL A 45 -22.72 -8.72 -18.59
N VAL A 46 -21.51 -8.25 -18.20
CA VAL A 46 -20.38 -9.10 -17.82
C VAL A 46 -19.47 -8.40 -16.82
N ASP A 47 -18.92 -9.17 -15.91
CA ASP A 47 -17.84 -8.74 -15.03
C ASP A 47 -16.51 -8.85 -15.78
N PHE A 48 -15.55 -7.97 -15.44
CA PHE A 48 -14.23 -8.00 -16.03
C PHE A 48 -13.14 -7.88 -14.95
N LYS A 49 -11.97 -8.40 -15.28
CA LYS A 49 -10.84 -8.48 -14.39
C LYS A 49 -9.56 -8.13 -15.14
N PHE A 50 -8.74 -7.29 -14.53
CA PHE A 50 -7.39 -6.93 -14.99
C PHE A 50 -6.40 -7.34 -13.92
N ASP A 51 -5.46 -8.22 -14.26
CA ASP A 51 -4.45 -8.73 -13.35
C ASP A 51 -3.07 -8.25 -13.75
N GLN A 52 -2.25 -7.94 -12.77
CA GLN A 52 -0.84 -7.65 -12.95
C GLN A 52 -0.02 -8.37 -11.89
N PRO A 53 0.88 -9.31 -12.28
CA PRO A 53 1.79 -9.98 -11.35
C PRO A 53 2.69 -8.98 -10.62
N GLY A 54 2.98 -9.25 -9.34
CA GLY A 54 3.79 -8.37 -8.48
C GLY A 54 5.16 -8.05 -9.07
N GLU A 55 5.82 -9.01 -9.73
CA GLU A 55 7.12 -8.85 -10.40
C GLU A 55 7.15 -7.73 -11.45
N LYS A 56 5.99 -7.28 -11.93
CA LYS A 56 5.88 -6.22 -12.95
C LYS A 56 5.88 -4.81 -12.37
N PHE A 57 5.72 -4.67 -11.05
CA PHE A 57 5.63 -3.36 -10.38
C PHE A 57 6.29 -3.31 -9.00
N ILE A 58 6.68 -4.44 -8.42
CA ILE A 58 7.39 -4.51 -7.13
C ILE A 58 8.76 -5.14 -7.37
N LYS A 59 9.81 -4.58 -6.77
CA LYS A 59 11.13 -5.21 -6.75
C LYS A 59 11.05 -6.52 -5.96
N LYS A 60 11.62 -7.60 -6.50
CA LYS A 60 11.62 -8.91 -5.87
C LYS A 60 12.22 -8.85 -4.46
N LYS A 61 13.32 -8.13 -4.28
CA LYS A 61 13.99 -7.95 -2.99
C LYS A 61 14.18 -6.49 -2.67
N MET A 62 13.78 -6.09 -1.46
CA MET A 62 13.87 -4.71 -0.98
C MET A 62 14.50 -4.68 0.40
N TYR A 63 15.32 -3.64 0.64
CA TYR A 63 15.80 -3.26 1.97
C TYR A 63 14.99 -2.05 2.41
N ILE A 64 14.20 -2.23 3.46
CA ILE A 64 13.32 -1.18 3.96
C ILE A 64 13.61 -0.91 5.42
N THR A 65 13.31 0.29 5.86
CA THR A 65 13.26 0.62 7.28
C THR A 65 11.81 0.84 7.67
N ALA A 66 11.33 0.04 8.62
CA ALA A 66 10.04 0.24 9.26
C ALA A 66 10.24 1.03 10.54
N SER A 67 9.45 2.08 10.77
CA SER A 67 9.48 2.87 12.00
C SER A 67 8.07 2.99 12.58
N ARG A 68 7.95 2.83 13.90
CA ARG A 68 6.68 2.96 14.62
C ARG A 68 6.67 4.26 15.42
N ARG A 69 5.63 5.07 15.21
CA ARG A 69 5.41 6.32 15.94
C ARG A 69 3.92 6.57 16.10
N ASP A 70 3.49 6.88 17.33
CA ASP A 70 2.09 7.27 17.65
C ASP A 70 1.03 6.30 17.11
N GLY A 71 1.28 4.98 17.24
CA GLY A 71 0.37 3.93 16.75
C GLY A 71 0.41 3.71 15.24
N ASN A 72 1.24 4.45 14.50
CA ASN A 72 1.38 4.34 13.05
C ASN A 72 2.70 3.66 12.66
N LEU A 73 2.67 2.89 11.58
CA LEU A 73 3.82 2.26 10.94
C LEU A 73 4.17 3.04 9.67
N TYR A 74 5.42 3.48 9.57
CA TYR A 74 5.98 4.17 8.41
C TYR A 74 7.03 3.29 7.76
N LEU A 75 7.06 3.25 6.43
CA LEU A 75 8.06 2.52 5.65
C LEU A 75 8.93 3.49 4.85
N SER A 76 10.23 3.19 4.70
CA SER A 76 11.15 3.99 3.88
C SER A 76 10.85 3.89 2.39
N GLU A 77 10.48 2.69 1.92
CA GLU A 77 10.01 2.45 0.56
C GLU A 77 8.47 2.49 0.57
N LYS A 78 7.91 3.56 0.05
CA LYS A 78 6.48 3.84 0.15
C LYS A 78 5.80 4.05 -1.21
N ASN A 79 6.58 4.09 -2.28
CA ASN A 79 6.09 4.38 -3.62
C ASN A 79 6.07 3.13 -4.49
N LEU A 80 4.93 2.89 -5.13
CA LEU A 80 4.77 1.87 -6.17
C LEU A 80 4.40 2.55 -7.48
N GLU A 81 5.10 2.16 -8.54
CA GLU A 81 4.82 2.54 -9.91
C GLU A 81 4.19 1.36 -10.63
N ILE A 82 2.93 1.52 -11.07
CA ILE A 82 2.14 0.48 -11.72
C ILE A 82 2.08 0.73 -13.22
N PRO A 83 2.89 0.04 -14.05
CA PRO A 83 2.86 0.21 -15.49
C PRO A 83 1.52 -0.27 -16.07
N VAL A 84 0.74 0.65 -16.65
CA VAL A 84 -0.63 0.38 -17.12
C VAL A 84 -0.68 -0.71 -18.19
N LYS A 85 0.30 -0.75 -19.09
CA LYS A 85 0.35 -1.71 -20.21
C LYS A 85 0.68 -3.15 -19.77
N ASN A 86 1.09 -3.36 -18.52
CA ASN A 86 1.40 -4.68 -17.99
C ASN A 86 0.16 -5.43 -17.46
N PHE A 87 -1.00 -4.77 -17.37
CA PHE A 87 -2.24 -5.46 -17.02
C PHE A 87 -2.65 -6.47 -18.10
N MET A 88 -3.17 -7.59 -17.63
CA MET A 88 -3.66 -8.70 -18.46
C MET A 88 -5.13 -8.94 -18.19
N SER A 89 -5.86 -9.40 -19.20
CA SER A 89 -7.26 -9.82 -19.08
C SER A 89 -7.59 -10.87 -20.13
N SER A 90 -8.47 -11.80 -19.79
CA SER A 90 -9.10 -12.71 -20.77
C SER A 90 -10.03 -11.96 -21.72
N ASN A 91 -10.63 -10.86 -21.26
CA ASN A 91 -11.47 -9.99 -22.10
C ASN A 91 -10.63 -8.90 -22.79
N LYS A 92 -10.22 -9.18 -24.03
CA LYS A 92 -9.37 -8.28 -24.83
C LYS A 92 -10.04 -6.94 -25.16
N MET A 93 -11.38 -6.92 -25.27
CA MET A 93 -12.12 -5.67 -25.52
C MET A 93 -12.10 -4.81 -24.27
N ALA A 94 -12.42 -5.37 -23.10
CA ALA A 94 -12.37 -4.65 -21.85
C ALA A 94 -10.96 -4.12 -21.54
N LEU A 95 -9.90 -4.92 -21.83
CA LEU A 95 -8.52 -4.48 -21.64
C LEU A 95 -8.16 -3.28 -22.54
N ARG A 96 -8.59 -3.29 -23.79
CA ARG A 96 -8.38 -2.15 -24.71
C ARG A 96 -9.13 -0.91 -24.25
N ASP A 97 -10.35 -1.07 -23.75
CA ASP A 97 -11.15 0.02 -23.22
C ASP A 97 -10.56 0.60 -21.93
N PHE A 98 -10.02 -0.26 -21.07
CA PHE A 98 -9.27 0.16 -19.89
C PHE A 98 -8.06 1.02 -20.27
N HIS A 99 -7.23 0.57 -21.22
CA HIS A 99 -6.07 1.35 -21.70
C HIS A 99 -6.46 2.72 -22.25
N LYS A 100 -7.58 2.79 -23.00
CA LYS A 100 -8.13 4.06 -23.51
C LYS A 100 -8.64 4.94 -22.38
N LEU A 101 -9.40 4.37 -21.43
CA LEU A 101 -9.98 5.09 -20.31
C LEU A 101 -8.91 5.78 -19.47
N VAL A 102 -7.82 5.05 -19.13
CA VAL A 102 -6.71 5.59 -18.35
C VAL A 102 -5.66 6.28 -19.20
N LYS A 103 -5.90 6.45 -20.52
CA LYS A 103 -4.99 7.12 -21.48
C LYS A 103 -3.57 6.60 -21.37
N SER A 104 -3.38 5.28 -21.48
CA SER A 104 -2.12 4.59 -21.20
C SER A 104 -0.91 5.06 -22.03
N ASP A 105 -1.12 5.76 -23.16
CA ASP A 105 -0.06 6.34 -23.98
C ASP A 105 0.42 7.71 -23.45
N GLU A 106 -0.46 8.46 -22.79
CA GLU A 106 -0.17 9.74 -22.16
C GLU A 106 0.26 9.55 -20.69
N TYR A 107 -0.37 8.62 -19.99
CA TYR A 107 -0.11 8.26 -18.59
C TYR A 107 0.26 6.76 -18.49
N PRO A 108 1.50 6.38 -18.82
CA PRO A 108 1.92 4.98 -18.88
C PRO A 108 2.00 4.30 -17.51
N VAL A 109 2.01 5.07 -16.43
CA VAL A 109 2.20 4.61 -15.06
C VAL A 109 1.13 5.21 -14.15
N MET A 110 0.54 4.38 -13.29
CA MET A 110 -0.21 4.82 -12.11
C MET A 110 0.73 4.86 -10.91
N HIS A 111 0.57 5.82 -10.02
CA HIS A 111 1.40 5.93 -8.82
C HIS A 111 0.57 5.64 -7.57
N ILE A 112 1.15 4.88 -6.66
CA ILE A 112 0.60 4.60 -5.34
C ILE A 112 1.64 5.02 -4.32
N GLU A 113 1.28 5.90 -3.39
CA GLU A 113 2.14 6.34 -2.29
C GLU A 113 1.50 5.96 -0.96
N LEU A 114 2.19 5.14 -0.16
CA LEU A 114 1.78 4.82 1.19
C LEU A 114 2.25 5.94 2.12
N ASP A 115 1.33 6.64 2.77
CA ASP A 115 1.67 7.60 3.81
C ASP A 115 2.08 6.85 5.10
N HIS A 116 1.15 6.11 5.68
CA HIS A 116 1.41 5.25 6.85
C HIS A 116 0.35 4.15 6.97
N VAL A 117 0.62 3.17 7.81
CA VAL A 117 -0.38 2.18 8.25
C VAL A 117 -0.71 2.49 9.71
N ARG A 118 -1.99 2.82 9.99
CA ARG A 118 -2.53 2.88 11.34
C ARG A 118 -2.71 1.46 11.85
N LEU A 119 -1.98 1.11 12.90
CA LEU A 119 -2.04 -0.24 13.46
C LEU A 119 -3.33 -0.42 14.27
N SER A 120 -3.95 -1.59 14.13
CA SER A 120 -5.08 -2.00 14.97
C SER A 120 -4.58 -2.43 16.35
N ASP A 121 -5.39 -2.19 17.39
CA ASP A 121 -5.16 -2.73 18.74
C ASP A 121 -5.65 -4.19 18.87
N GLU A 122 -6.33 -4.73 17.84
CA GLU A 122 -6.81 -6.10 17.81
C GLU A 122 -5.67 -7.11 17.57
N PRO A 123 -5.67 -8.26 18.27
CA PRO A 123 -4.67 -9.29 18.07
C PRO A 123 -4.91 -10.03 16.75
N LEU A 124 -3.88 -10.06 15.89
CA LEU A 124 -3.66 -10.97 14.75
C LEU A 124 -4.86 -11.23 13.80
N GLY A 125 -4.83 -10.56 12.66
CA GLY A 125 -5.75 -10.72 11.52
C GLY A 125 -5.96 -9.42 10.78
N ASP A 126 -6.27 -8.34 11.47
CA ASP A 126 -6.35 -7.01 10.88
C ASP A 126 -5.14 -6.18 11.37
N ILE A 127 -4.19 -5.90 10.49
CA ILE A 127 -3.05 -5.03 10.84
C ILE A 127 -3.55 -3.60 11.08
N GLY A 128 -4.58 -3.15 10.37
CA GLY A 128 -5.16 -1.82 10.48
C GLY A 128 -5.50 -1.20 9.13
N ASP A 129 -5.36 0.11 9.06
CA ASP A 129 -5.73 0.91 7.89
C ASP A 129 -4.50 1.56 7.26
N ALA A 130 -4.24 1.29 5.99
CA ALA A 130 -3.24 1.99 5.20
C ALA A 130 -3.81 3.28 4.62
N LEU A 131 -3.19 4.42 4.90
CA LEU A 131 -3.49 5.69 4.26
C LEU A 131 -2.64 5.80 3.00
N ILE A 132 -3.30 5.86 1.84
CA ILE A 132 -2.66 5.72 0.53
C ILE A 132 -3.12 6.84 -0.40
N ASP A 133 -2.19 7.48 -1.08
CA ASP A 133 -2.44 8.38 -2.19
C ASP A 133 -2.35 7.59 -3.50
N VAL A 134 -3.42 7.62 -4.29
CA VAL A 134 -3.52 6.96 -5.60
C VAL A 134 -3.56 8.04 -6.67
N THR A 135 -2.67 7.94 -7.67
CA THR A 135 -2.65 8.85 -8.82
C THR A 135 -2.94 8.10 -10.11
N ILE A 136 -4.03 8.49 -10.77
CA ILE A 136 -4.46 7.96 -12.07
C ILE A 136 -4.69 9.15 -13.00
N THR A 137 -4.12 9.11 -14.21
CA THR A 137 -4.24 10.19 -15.22
C THR A 137 -3.90 11.58 -14.68
N GLY A 138 -2.88 11.67 -13.81
CA GLY A 138 -2.44 12.93 -13.18
C GLY A 138 -3.34 13.45 -12.07
N VAL A 139 -4.41 12.73 -11.71
CA VAL A 139 -5.31 13.10 -10.61
C VAL A 139 -4.99 12.24 -9.39
N THR A 140 -4.67 12.86 -8.26
CA THR A 140 -4.37 12.18 -6.99
C THR A 140 -5.58 12.21 -6.06
N ARG A 141 -5.85 11.07 -5.42
CA ARG A 141 -6.89 10.92 -4.39
C ARG A 141 -6.36 10.11 -3.22
N ARG A 142 -6.72 10.54 -2.02
CA ARG A 142 -6.37 9.86 -0.78
C ARG A 142 -7.46 8.91 -0.34
N TYR A 143 -7.07 7.68 -0.02
CA TYR A 143 -7.96 6.64 0.46
C TYR A 143 -7.41 5.94 1.68
N THR A 144 -8.31 5.41 2.51
CA THR A 144 -7.97 4.47 3.57
C THR A 144 -8.29 3.06 3.11
N PHE A 145 -7.29 2.18 3.06
CA PHE A 145 -7.43 0.78 2.68
C PHE A 145 -7.30 -0.10 3.93
N PRO A 146 -8.28 -0.97 4.24
CA PRO A 146 -8.09 -1.98 5.27
C PRO A 146 -7.01 -2.96 4.83
N VAL A 147 -6.10 -3.29 5.74
CA VAL A 147 -4.98 -4.21 5.53
C VAL A 147 -5.17 -5.43 6.42
N LYS A 148 -5.33 -6.59 5.81
CA LYS A 148 -5.29 -7.87 6.50
C LYS A 148 -3.94 -8.51 6.28
N ALA A 149 -3.38 -9.10 7.34
CA ALA A 149 -2.16 -9.87 7.24
C ALA A 149 -2.21 -11.15 8.04
N GLU A 150 -1.62 -12.17 7.46
CA GLU A 150 -1.37 -13.44 8.12
C GLU A 150 0.14 -13.67 8.17
N LYS A 151 0.60 -14.25 9.27
CA LYS A 151 2.01 -14.55 9.50
C LYS A 151 2.20 -16.05 9.68
N ASN A 152 3.13 -16.62 8.92
CA ASN A 152 3.58 -18.00 9.09
C ASN A 152 5.12 -18.05 9.07
N GLY A 153 5.74 -18.02 10.26
CA GLY A 153 7.20 -17.90 10.38
C GLY A 153 7.70 -16.55 9.88
N SER A 154 8.59 -16.55 8.87
CA SER A 154 9.07 -15.35 8.15
C SER A 154 8.15 -14.92 7.01
N ASN A 155 7.24 -15.81 6.59
CA ASN A 155 6.29 -15.55 5.51
C ASN A 155 5.10 -14.74 6.01
N PHE A 156 4.77 -13.70 5.26
CA PHE A 156 3.62 -12.83 5.48
C PHE A 156 2.78 -12.78 4.21
N THR A 157 1.46 -12.87 4.39
CA THR A 157 0.50 -12.54 3.34
C THR A 157 -0.26 -11.29 3.72
N PHE A 158 -0.41 -10.37 2.76
CA PHE A 158 -1.20 -9.16 2.90
C PHE A 158 -2.34 -9.18 1.88
N ASP A 159 -3.55 -8.94 2.34
CA ASP A 159 -4.73 -8.74 1.50
C ASP A 159 -5.26 -7.33 1.74
N ILE A 160 -5.17 -6.50 0.70
CA ILE A 160 -5.54 -5.08 0.72
C ILE A 160 -6.62 -4.89 -0.35
N LYS A 161 -7.87 -4.70 0.09
CA LYS A 161 -9.00 -4.63 -0.83
C LYS A 161 -9.89 -3.42 -0.56
N LYS A 162 -10.24 -2.69 -1.63
CA LYS A 162 -11.15 -1.55 -1.55
C LYS A 162 -11.85 -1.29 -2.87
N SER A 163 -13.11 -0.87 -2.77
CA SER A 163 -13.85 -0.30 -3.90
C SER A 163 -13.63 1.21 -3.95
N ILE A 164 -13.36 1.72 -5.15
CA ILE A 164 -13.19 3.15 -5.44
C ILE A 164 -14.06 3.53 -6.63
N ASN A 165 -14.44 4.82 -6.70
CA ASN A 165 -15.18 5.36 -7.85
C ASN A 165 -14.19 5.95 -8.87
N ILE A 166 -14.23 5.52 -10.12
CA ILE A 166 -13.33 6.05 -11.16
C ILE A 166 -13.58 7.51 -11.48
N ARG A 167 -14.78 8.04 -11.15
CA ARG A 167 -15.10 9.47 -11.31
C ARG A 167 -14.30 10.37 -10.38
N ASP A 168 -13.78 9.82 -9.26
CA ASP A 168 -12.85 10.56 -8.39
C ASP A 168 -11.60 11.01 -9.15
N PHE A 169 -11.23 10.29 -10.22
CA PHE A 169 -10.10 10.58 -11.10
C PHE A 169 -10.53 11.29 -12.40
N ASN A 170 -11.72 11.87 -12.45
CA ASN A 170 -12.30 12.51 -13.63
C ASN A 170 -12.45 11.56 -14.84
N LEU A 171 -12.56 10.24 -14.59
CA LEU A 171 -12.76 9.23 -15.62
C LEU A 171 -14.25 8.98 -15.83
N THR A 172 -14.63 8.79 -17.09
CA THR A 172 -16.02 8.45 -17.46
C THR A 172 -16.07 7.01 -17.93
N PRO A 173 -16.91 6.15 -17.30
CA PRO A 173 -17.06 4.76 -17.72
C PRO A 173 -17.42 4.65 -19.21
N PRO A 174 -16.81 3.69 -19.94
CA PRO A 174 -17.12 3.50 -21.35
C PRO A 174 -18.56 3.02 -21.55
N VAL A 175 -19.17 3.49 -22.63
CA VAL A 175 -20.51 3.10 -23.05
C VAL A 175 -20.43 2.57 -24.48
N HIS A 176 -20.99 1.39 -24.73
CA HIS A 176 -20.98 0.71 -26.01
C HIS A 176 -22.39 0.42 -26.53
N MET A 177 -22.49 0.04 -27.80
CA MET A 177 -23.77 -0.37 -28.44
C MET A 177 -24.90 0.66 -28.24
N MET A 178 -24.63 1.94 -28.51
CA MET A 178 -25.62 3.02 -28.36
C MET A 178 -26.24 3.11 -26.95
N GLY A 179 -25.46 2.77 -25.90
CA GLY A 179 -25.93 2.83 -24.51
C GLY A 179 -26.48 1.54 -23.94
N MET A 180 -26.51 0.46 -24.72
CA MET A 180 -27.02 -0.85 -24.25
C MET A 180 -26.03 -1.53 -23.31
N LEU A 181 -24.70 -1.37 -23.52
CA LEU A 181 -23.66 -1.87 -22.60
C LEU A 181 -23.10 -0.68 -21.83
N LYS A 182 -23.26 -0.74 -20.50
CA LYS A 182 -22.80 0.29 -19.56
C LYS A 182 -21.86 -0.33 -18.54
N VAL A 183 -20.67 0.21 -18.41
CA VAL A 183 -19.70 -0.15 -17.37
C VAL A 183 -20.02 0.65 -16.10
N ASP A 184 -19.93 -0.03 -14.95
CA ASP A 184 -20.09 0.59 -13.63
C ASP A 184 -18.93 1.56 -13.36
N GLU A 185 -19.21 2.62 -12.64
CA GLU A 185 -18.20 3.58 -12.17
C GLU A 185 -17.41 3.08 -10.95
N TRP A 186 -17.92 2.05 -10.26
CA TRP A 186 -17.25 1.43 -9.11
C TRP A 186 -16.38 0.26 -9.54
N ILE A 187 -15.12 0.31 -9.14
CA ILE A 187 -14.15 -0.77 -9.32
C ILE A 187 -13.62 -1.22 -7.97
N THR A 188 -13.26 -2.50 -7.88
CA THR A 188 -12.59 -3.06 -6.70
C THR A 188 -11.12 -3.27 -7.02
N ILE A 189 -10.24 -2.66 -6.24
CA ILE A 189 -8.81 -2.91 -6.26
C ILE A 189 -8.51 -3.95 -5.18
N ASN A 190 -7.75 -4.97 -5.53
CA ASN A 190 -7.22 -5.98 -4.62
C ASN A 190 -5.73 -6.13 -4.88
N LEU A 191 -4.91 -5.85 -3.86
CA LEU A 191 -3.49 -6.15 -3.82
C LEU A 191 -3.28 -7.31 -2.84
N PHE A 192 -3.03 -8.50 -3.39
CA PHE A 192 -2.53 -9.63 -2.64
C PHE A 192 -1.00 -9.64 -2.73
N MET A 193 -0.33 -9.68 -1.58
CA MET A 193 1.12 -9.71 -1.51
C MET A 193 1.57 -10.82 -0.58
N GLU A 194 2.42 -11.72 -1.08
CA GLU A 194 3.11 -12.74 -0.30
C GLU A 194 4.59 -12.39 -0.26
N CYS A 195 5.20 -12.34 0.92
CA CYS A 195 6.61 -11.99 1.06
C CYS A 195 7.22 -12.60 2.32
N ASP A 196 8.53 -12.87 2.25
CA ASP A 196 9.34 -13.13 3.43
C ASP A 196 9.89 -11.81 3.97
N ILE A 197 9.75 -11.61 5.29
CA ILE A 197 10.24 -10.43 5.99
C ILE A 197 11.19 -10.87 7.09
N LEU A 198 12.44 -10.43 6.99
CA LEU A 198 13.51 -10.75 7.93
C LEU A 198 14.22 -9.47 8.40
N PRO A 199 14.68 -9.40 9.67
CA PRO A 199 15.65 -8.41 10.08
C PRO A 199 16.94 -8.51 9.24
N VAL A 200 17.60 -7.39 8.95
CA VAL A 200 18.79 -7.35 8.09
C VAL A 200 19.91 -8.25 8.62
N ASP A 201 20.15 -8.24 9.94
CA ASP A 201 21.14 -9.08 10.62
C ASP A 201 20.88 -10.59 10.46
N GLN A 202 19.62 -11.01 10.41
CA GLN A 202 19.25 -12.42 10.15
C GLN A 202 19.33 -12.78 8.67
N ALA A 203 19.04 -11.84 7.76
CA ALA A 203 19.10 -12.08 6.32
C ALA A 203 20.55 -12.27 5.80
N GLU A 204 21.56 -11.74 6.50
CA GLU A 204 22.99 -11.92 6.16
C GLU A 204 23.52 -13.30 6.58
N LEU A 205 22.88 -13.96 7.55
CA LEU A 205 23.27 -15.30 8.02
C LEU A 205 22.78 -16.45 7.12
N ILE A 206 21.87 -16.15 6.17
CA ILE A 206 21.25 -17.13 5.26
C ILE A 206 21.93 -17.15 3.87
N ARG A 207 22.96 -16.32 3.67
CA ARG A 207 23.83 -16.32 2.49
C ARG A 207 25.01 -17.28 2.67
#